data_338fe67b8d6ff579a74e47dc3ad8377e
#
_entry.id   338fe67b8d6ff579a74e47dc3ad8377e
#
_cell.length_a   1.000
_cell.length_b   1.000
_cell.length_c   1.000
_cell.angle_alpha   90.00
_cell.angle_beta   90.00
_cell.angle_gamma   90.00
#
_symmetry.space_group_name_H-M   'P 1'
#
loop_
_entity.id
_entity.type
_entity.pdbx_description
1 polymer ?
#
loop_
_entity_poly.entity_id
_entity_poly.type
_entity_poly.pdbx_seq_one_letter_code
_entity_poly.pdbx_strand_id
1 'polypeptide(L)'
;MKAKLPVIWTVLIVFIVLGSCKVKTAKDVPPNFQPFFEEYGVQGCFLLYDMKNDLYQIYNSRRCEEGFLPASTFKILNSLIGLETGVLTSDSMVIPWDGEVRTVEEWNRDHTLTSAITYSVVPYFQEVARRIGLVRMKKMVDDSDYGRMEITKETIDRFWLWGNSRITPWEQMNFILHFYTNKLQFTQANVDLVKKLIILKQTDKWIFRGKTGMTVQDGKNIGWLIGYLEENGNVWLYVCNMESGLDNTEKFKESRRGITEMVFKSMGLMEE
;
A
#
# COMPACT_ATOMS: atom_id res chain seq x y z
N MET A 1 -45.29 15.71 -64.47
CA MET A 1 -44.12 16.34 -63.79
C MET A 1 -44.19 15.99 -62.31
N LYS A 2 -43.39 15.07 -61.84
CA LYS A 2 -43.34 14.69 -60.41
C LYS A 2 -42.07 15.34 -59.78
N ALA A 3 -42.33 16.24 -58.86
CA ALA A 3 -41.22 16.93 -58.11
C ALA A 3 -40.63 15.96 -57.08
N LYS A 4 -39.30 15.80 -57.10
CA LYS A 4 -38.52 15.07 -56.09
C LYS A 4 -38.11 16.02 -54.97
N LEU A 5 -38.54 15.76 -53.73
CA LEU A 5 -38.02 16.43 -52.54
C LEU A 5 -36.61 15.91 -52.22
N PRO A 6 -35.69 16.79 -51.82
CA PRO A 6 -34.39 16.35 -51.34
C PRO A 6 -34.46 15.89 -49.87
N VAL A 7 -33.89 14.71 -49.61
CA VAL A 7 -33.68 14.18 -48.26
C VAL A 7 -32.46 14.90 -47.64
N ILE A 8 -32.73 15.71 -46.62
CA ILE A 8 -31.65 16.37 -45.81
C ILE A 8 -31.24 15.36 -44.73
N TRP A 9 -30.00 14.87 -44.84
CA TRP A 9 -29.36 14.08 -43.78
C TRP A 9 -28.82 15.03 -42.71
N THR A 10 -29.48 15.04 -41.54
CA THR A 10 -28.96 15.76 -40.36
C THR A 10 -27.92 14.88 -39.68
N VAL A 11 -26.64 15.21 -39.83
CA VAL A 11 -25.55 14.54 -39.10
C VAL A 11 -25.55 15.06 -37.69
N LEU A 12 -25.96 14.22 -36.74
CA LEU A 12 -25.89 14.50 -35.32
C LEU A 12 -24.45 14.27 -34.85
N ILE A 13 -23.68 15.34 -34.67
CA ILE A 13 -22.35 15.28 -34.09
C ILE A 13 -22.49 15.19 -32.58
N VAL A 14 -22.31 13.98 -32.05
CA VAL A 14 -22.24 13.76 -30.60
C VAL A 14 -20.83 14.18 -30.11
N PHE A 15 -20.74 15.33 -29.47
CA PHE A 15 -19.54 15.71 -28.74
C PHE A 15 -19.42 14.85 -27.47
N ILE A 16 -18.54 13.83 -27.52
CA ILE A 16 -18.10 13.13 -26.32
C ILE A 16 -17.15 14.06 -25.59
N VAL A 17 -17.64 14.75 -24.56
CA VAL A 17 -16.80 15.48 -23.60
C VAL A 17 -16.09 14.44 -22.75
N LEU A 18 -14.89 14.05 -23.14
CA LEU A 18 -13.95 13.33 -22.28
C LEU A 18 -13.58 14.28 -21.14
N GLY A 19 -14.26 14.12 -20.01
CA GLY A 19 -13.92 14.78 -18.77
C GLY A 19 -12.54 14.30 -18.32
N SER A 20 -11.48 14.98 -18.76
CA SER A 20 -10.15 14.84 -18.20
C SER A 20 -10.23 15.26 -16.74
N CYS A 21 -10.18 14.30 -15.80
CA CYS A 21 -9.93 14.61 -14.40
C CYS A 21 -8.56 15.27 -14.31
N LYS A 22 -8.54 16.60 -14.32
CA LYS A 22 -7.31 17.36 -14.04
C LYS A 22 -7.01 17.17 -12.56
N VAL A 23 -6.02 16.34 -12.25
CA VAL A 23 -5.35 16.33 -10.95
C VAL A 23 -4.93 17.79 -10.71
N LYS A 24 -5.50 18.43 -9.68
CA LYS A 24 -5.09 19.77 -9.28
C LYS A 24 -3.70 19.67 -8.67
N THR A 25 -2.67 19.91 -9.46
CA THR A 25 -1.33 20.13 -8.93
C THR A 25 -1.27 21.53 -8.31
N ALA A 26 -0.82 21.61 -7.06
CA ALA A 26 -0.59 22.87 -6.39
C ALA A 26 0.37 23.74 -7.22
N LYS A 27 0.12 25.04 -7.26
CA LYS A 27 1.00 26.03 -7.90
C LYS A 27 2.27 26.32 -7.09
N ASP A 28 2.43 25.71 -5.93
CA ASP A 28 3.62 25.88 -5.10
C ASP A 28 4.68 24.85 -5.51
N VAL A 29 5.94 25.27 -5.43
CA VAL A 29 7.11 24.43 -5.70
C VAL A 29 6.91 23.09 -4.96
N PRO A 30 6.93 21.93 -5.66
CA PRO A 30 6.72 20.68 -4.99
C PRO A 30 7.77 20.55 -3.87
N PRO A 31 7.39 20.09 -2.67
CA PRO A 31 8.32 19.98 -1.57
C PRO A 31 9.50 19.10 -2.01
N ASN A 32 10.71 19.62 -1.82
CA ASN A 32 11.90 18.88 -2.20
C ASN A 32 12.18 17.80 -1.15
N PHE A 33 11.67 16.60 -1.38
CA PHE A 33 11.93 15.45 -0.50
C PHE A 33 13.25 14.71 -0.82
N GLN A 34 13.95 15.10 -1.87
CA GLN A 34 15.21 14.47 -2.29
C GLN A 34 16.25 14.38 -1.16
N PRO A 35 16.51 15.41 -0.34
CA PRO A 35 17.52 15.33 0.72
C PRO A 35 17.25 14.21 1.73
N PHE A 36 15.99 13.86 1.98
CA PHE A 36 15.65 12.79 2.92
C PHE A 36 16.01 11.40 2.39
N PHE A 37 15.93 11.20 1.08
CA PHE A 37 16.40 9.97 0.43
C PHE A 37 17.93 9.90 0.38
N GLU A 38 18.57 11.03 0.09
CA GLU A 38 20.05 11.15 0.05
C GLU A 38 20.69 10.87 1.40
N GLU A 39 20.07 11.30 2.51
CA GLU A 39 20.56 11.03 3.88
C GLU A 39 20.71 9.53 4.16
N TYR A 40 19.81 8.72 3.62
CA TYR A 40 19.90 7.27 3.74
C TYR A 40 20.69 6.58 2.61
N GLY A 41 21.15 7.33 1.61
CA GLY A 41 21.83 6.78 0.44
C GLY A 41 20.92 5.87 -0.40
N VAL A 42 19.63 6.21 -0.52
CA VAL A 42 18.63 5.46 -1.26
C VAL A 42 18.03 6.30 -2.37
N GLN A 43 17.51 5.64 -3.40
CA GLN A 43 16.66 6.27 -4.42
C GLN A 43 15.21 5.89 -4.16
N GLY A 44 14.26 6.76 -4.54
CA GLY A 44 12.87 6.43 -4.30
C GLY A 44 11.89 7.44 -4.84
N CYS A 45 10.64 7.32 -4.38
CA CYS A 45 9.57 8.27 -4.60
C CYS A 45 8.69 8.40 -3.35
N PHE A 46 7.97 9.50 -3.29
CA PHE A 46 7.02 9.78 -2.23
C PHE A 46 5.72 10.35 -2.81
N LEU A 47 4.61 9.75 -2.43
CA LEU A 47 3.27 10.28 -2.65
C LEU A 47 2.68 10.69 -1.31
N LEU A 48 2.17 11.89 -1.23
CA LEU A 48 1.43 12.40 -0.09
C LEU A 48 0.11 12.98 -0.58
N TYR A 49 -0.99 12.60 0.06
CA TYR A 49 -2.31 13.11 -0.23
C TYR A 49 -2.93 13.75 1.02
N ASP A 50 -3.16 15.06 0.94
CA ASP A 50 -3.88 15.85 1.93
C ASP A 50 -5.39 15.72 1.66
N MET A 51 -6.08 14.92 2.46
CA MET A 51 -7.51 14.65 2.24
C MET A 51 -8.40 15.88 2.45
N LYS A 52 -8.03 16.79 3.36
CA LYS A 52 -8.82 17.98 3.65
C LYS A 52 -8.80 18.98 2.49
N ASN A 53 -7.65 19.13 1.85
CA ASN A 53 -7.44 20.11 0.79
C ASN A 53 -7.54 19.49 -0.63
N ASP A 54 -7.75 18.16 -0.72
CA ASP A 54 -7.76 17.40 -1.98
C ASP A 54 -6.49 17.66 -2.81
N LEU A 55 -5.32 17.52 -2.19
CA LEU A 55 -4.04 17.94 -2.75
C LEU A 55 -3.00 16.82 -2.68
N TYR A 56 -2.41 16.50 -3.83
CA TYR A 56 -1.26 15.61 -3.92
C TYR A 56 0.05 16.39 -3.92
N GLN A 57 1.03 15.89 -3.16
CA GLN A 57 2.44 16.27 -3.23
C GLN A 57 3.23 15.05 -3.69
N ILE A 58 4.04 15.21 -4.74
CA ILE A 58 4.67 14.08 -5.43
C ILE A 58 6.16 14.35 -5.59
N TYR A 59 6.98 13.45 -5.08
CA TYR A 59 8.41 13.40 -5.37
C TYR A 59 8.70 12.22 -6.29
N ASN A 60 9.46 12.44 -7.38
CA ASN A 60 9.82 11.47 -8.40
C ASN A 60 8.59 10.78 -9.03
N SER A 61 7.75 11.56 -9.70
CA SER A 61 6.50 11.09 -10.34
C SER A 61 6.72 9.94 -11.31
N ARG A 62 7.85 9.90 -12.03
CA ARG A 62 8.17 8.80 -12.95
C ARG A 62 8.22 7.46 -12.21
N ARG A 63 8.92 7.40 -11.06
CA ARG A 63 9.01 6.18 -10.27
C ARG A 63 7.65 5.77 -9.68
N CYS A 64 6.76 6.72 -9.47
CA CYS A 64 5.41 6.43 -8.98
C CYS A 64 4.55 5.61 -9.96
N GLU A 65 4.93 5.54 -11.23
CA GLU A 65 4.30 4.73 -12.28
C GLU A 65 4.96 3.34 -12.44
N GLU A 66 6.09 3.09 -11.80
CA GLU A 66 6.82 1.83 -11.91
C GLU A 66 6.26 0.78 -10.94
N GLY A 67 6.19 -0.47 -11.39
CA GLY A 67 5.67 -1.57 -10.59
C GLY A 67 6.76 -2.31 -9.81
N PHE A 68 6.52 -2.52 -8.51
CA PHE A 68 7.43 -3.24 -7.61
C PHE A 68 6.70 -4.39 -6.90
N LEU A 69 7.45 -5.37 -6.39
CA LEU A 69 6.89 -6.37 -5.49
C LEU A 69 6.33 -5.69 -4.23
N PRO A 70 5.08 -5.98 -3.83
CA PRO A 70 4.46 -5.32 -2.68
C PRO A 70 5.12 -5.69 -1.34
N ALA A 71 5.81 -6.81 -1.27
CA ALA A 71 6.42 -7.31 -0.05
C ALA A 71 5.42 -7.31 1.13
N SER A 72 5.86 -6.95 2.33
CA SER A 72 5.01 -7.00 3.53
C SER A 72 3.92 -5.94 3.60
N THR A 73 3.79 -5.03 2.63
CA THR A 73 2.61 -4.13 2.56
C THR A 73 1.34 -4.91 2.25
N PHE A 74 1.44 -6.03 1.50
CA PHE A 74 0.34 -6.95 1.24
C PHE A 74 -0.31 -7.51 2.51
N LYS A 75 0.38 -7.51 3.64
CA LYS A 75 -0.15 -8.05 4.90
C LYS A 75 -1.40 -7.29 5.39
N ILE A 76 -1.60 -6.03 5.00
CA ILE A 76 -2.85 -5.30 5.26
C ILE A 76 -4.01 -6.03 4.57
N LEU A 77 -3.91 -6.25 3.26
CA LEU A 77 -4.95 -6.93 2.49
C LEU A 77 -5.09 -8.40 2.88
N ASN A 78 -3.99 -9.11 3.13
CA ASN A 78 -4.03 -10.50 3.59
C ASN A 78 -4.76 -10.65 4.94
N SER A 79 -4.57 -9.69 5.87
CA SER A 79 -5.32 -9.66 7.14
C SER A 79 -6.82 -9.46 6.93
N LEU A 80 -7.20 -8.49 6.06
CA LEU A 80 -8.59 -8.24 5.72
C LEU A 80 -9.26 -9.49 5.12
N ILE A 81 -8.60 -10.11 4.13
CA ILE A 81 -9.11 -11.34 3.49
C ILE A 81 -9.20 -12.48 4.50
N GLY A 82 -8.18 -12.64 5.37
CA GLY A 82 -8.18 -13.69 6.40
C GLY A 82 -9.34 -13.55 7.38
N LEU A 83 -9.63 -12.33 7.84
CA LEU A 83 -10.75 -12.03 8.71
C LEU A 83 -12.10 -12.21 8.00
N GLU A 84 -12.24 -11.66 6.80
CA GLU A 84 -13.49 -11.70 6.04
C GLU A 84 -13.90 -13.13 5.64
N THR A 85 -12.93 -13.99 5.36
CA THR A 85 -13.17 -15.39 5.01
C THR A 85 -13.33 -16.31 6.24
N GLY A 86 -13.20 -15.78 7.46
CA GLY A 86 -13.26 -16.54 8.70
C GLY A 86 -12.06 -17.45 8.95
N VAL A 87 -11.01 -17.37 8.11
CA VAL A 87 -9.72 -18.07 8.33
C VAL A 87 -9.04 -17.55 9.59
N LEU A 88 -9.15 -16.24 9.83
CA LEU A 88 -8.83 -15.60 11.10
C LEU A 88 -10.14 -15.25 11.80
N THR A 89 -10.35 -15.78 12.99
CA THR A 89 -11.58 -15.55 13.79
C THR A 89 -11.47 -14.33 14.69
N SER A 90 -10.25 -13.86 14.97
CA SER A 90 -9.95 -12.67 15.77
C SER A 90 -8.48 -12.26 15.57
N ASP A 91 -8.12 -11.09 16.09
CA ASP A 91 -6.73 -10.62 16.18
C ASP A 91 -5.87 -11.39 17.18
N SER A 92 -6.50 -12.13 18.11
CA SER A 92 -5.88 -12.95 19.13
C SER A 92 -5.83 -14.46 18.78
N MET A 93 -6.40 -14.86 17.63
CA MET A 93 -6.31 -16.24 17.15
C MET A 93 -4.84 -16.62 16.92
N VAL A 94 -4.40 -17.70 17.58
CA VAL A 94 -3.03 -18.21 17.46
C VAL A 94 -2.90 -19.11 16.23
N ILE A 95 -1.87 -18.88 15.44
CA ILE A 95 -1.32 -19.87 14.49
C ILE A 95 0.01 -20.37 15.09
N PRO A 96 0.12 -21.68 15.39
CA PRO A 96 1.34 -22.24 15.95
C PRO A 96 2.54 -22.08 15.02
N TRP A 97 3.70 -21.95 15.63
CA TRP A 97 4.97 -22.02 14.90
C TRP A 97 5.15 -23.42 14.28
N ASP A 98 5.67 -23.44 13.07
CA ASP A 98 5.90 -24.69 12.32
C ASP A 98 7.15 -25.47 12.74
N GLY A 99 7.91 -24.95 13.73
CA GLY A 99 9.13 -25.56 14.23
C GLY A 99 10.39 -25.28 13.41
N GLU A 100 10.26 -24.59 12.27
CA GLU A 100 11.40 -24.21 11.43
C GLU A 100 12.11 -22.99 11.98
N VAL A 101 13.39 -23.12 12.35
CA VAL A 101 14.21 -22.00 12.86
C VAL A 101 14.64 -21.09 11.71
N ARG A 102 14.25 -19.83 11.81
CA ARG A 102 14.56 -18.75 10.83
C ARG A 102 15.52 -17.74 11.42
N THR A 103 16.19 -16.99 10.56
CA THR A 103 17.17 -15.95 10.96
C THR A 103 16.56 -14.77 11.72
N VAL A 104 15.26 -14.53 11.56
CA VAL A 104 14.52 -13.52 12.34
C VAL A 104 13.99 -14.21 13.59
N GLU A 105 14.60 -13.94 14.73
CA GLU A 105 14.32 -14.63 16.00
C GLU A 105 12.85 -14.51 16.41
N GLU A 106 12.25 -13.35 16.24
CA GLU A 106 10.84 -13.11 16.56
C GLU A 106 9.86 -13.99 15.80
N TRP A 107 10.28 -14.60 14.69
CA TRP A 107 9.42 -15.48 13.89
C TRP A 107 9.36 -16.92 14.42
N ASN A 108 10.26 -17.30 15.33
CA ASN A 108 10.46 -18.64 15.84
C ASN A 108 9.60 -18.94 17.08
N ARG A 109 8.32 -18.60 17.02
CA ARG A 109 7.34 -18.84 18.07
C ARG A 109 5.90 -18.74 17.52
N ASP A 110 4.94 -19.10 18.35
CA ASP A 110 3.51 -18.92 18.06
C ASP A 110 3.14 -17.45 17.90
N HIS A 111 2.25 -17.15 16.97
CA HIS A 111 1.80 -15.78 16.72
C HIS A 111 0.28 -15.65 16.65
N THR A 112 -0.22 -14.55 17.18
CA THR A 112 -1.53 -14.00 16.88
C THR A 112 -1.44 -13.05 15.68
N LEU A 113 -2.58 -12.62 15.11
CA LEU A 113 -2.57 -11.61 14.04
C LEU A 113 -1.90 -10.31 14.51
N THR A 114 -2.15 -9.90 15.76
CA THR A 114 -1.53 -8.71 16.36
C THR A 114 0.00 -8.81 16.34
N SER A 115 0.56 -9.88 16.92
CA SER A 115 2.01 -10.05 16.94
C SER A 115 2.60 -10.29 15.55
N ALA A 116 1.89 -10.98 14.65
CA ALA A 116 2.34 -11.23 13.29
C ALA A 116 2.44 -9.96 12.44
N ILE A 117 1.52 -9.01 12.59
CA ILE A 117 1.61 -7.68 11.95
C ILE A 117 2.78 -6.89 12.52
N THR A 118 2.93 -6.85 13.85
CA THR A 118 3.97 -6.10 14.57
C THR A 118 5.36 -6.54 14.12
N TYR A 119 5.64 -7.84 14.15
CA TYR A 119 6.94 -8.41 13.78
C TYR A 119 7.05 -8.77 12.29
N SER A 120 6.01 -8.45 11.51
CA SER A 120 5.96 -8.73 10.07
C SER A 120 6.25 -10.20 9.72
N VAL A 121 5.68 -11.14 10.48
CA VAL A 121 5.95 -12.58 10.44
C VAL A 121 5.53 -13.17 9.10
N VAL A 122 6.49 -13.50 8.26
CA VAL A 122 6.22 -14.05 6.92
C VAL A 122 5.53 -15.41 6.99
N PRO A 123 6.05 -16.41 7.75
CA PRO A 123 5.43 -17.75 7.79
C PRO A 123 3.97 -17.74 8.28
N TYR A 124 3.62 -16.85 9.22
CA TYR A 124 2.22 -16.68 9.64
C TYR A 124 1.31 -16.30 8.46
N PHE A 125 1.69 -15.30 7.68
CA PHE A 125 0.89 -14.82 6.55
C PHE A 125 0.90 -15.77 5.36
N GLN A 126 1.93 -16.58 5.21
CA GLN A 126 1.97 -17.69 4.25
C GLN A 126 0.92 -18.74 4.62
N GLU A 127 0.83 -19.12 5.90
CA GLU A 127 -0.17 -20.05 6.37
C GLU A 127 -1.60 -19.48 6.23
N VAL A 128 -1.82 -18.22 6.58
CA VAL A 128 -3.11 -17.54 6.33
C VAL A 128 -3.49 -17.63 4.85
N ALA A 129 -2.57 -17.30 3.93
CA ALA A 129 -2.83 -17.36 2.50
C ALA A 129 -3.16 -18.78 2.01
N ARG A 130 -2.46 -19.82 2.49
CA ARG A 130 -2.77 -21.21 2.19
C ARG A 130 -4.18 -21.60 2.66
N ARG A 131 -4.58 -21.21 3.89
CA ARG A 131 -5.93 -21.47 4.43
C ARG A 131 -7.03 -20.71 3.70
N ILE A 132 -6.78 -19.48 3.25
CA ILE A 132 -7.70 -18.73 2.38
C ILE A 132 -7.94 -19.51 1.08
N GLY A 133 -6.87 -20.01 0.47
CA GLY A 133 -6.90 -20.80 -0.75
C GLY A 133 -7.00 -19.95 -2.02
N LEU A 134 -6.60 -20.54 -3.14
CA LEU A 134 -6.39 -19.86 -4.42
C LEU A 134 -7.60 -19.07 -4.90
N VAL A 135 -8.78 -19.68 -4.92
CA VAL A 135 -9.97 -19.07 -5.54
C VAL A 135 -10.41 -17.81 -4.77
N ARG A 136 -10.48 -17.89 -3.43
CA ARG A 136 -10.88 -16.74 -2.61
C ARG A 136 -9.80 -15.66 -2.60
N MET A 137 -8.53 -16.04 -2.47
CA MET A 137 -7.42 -15.08 -2.50
C MET A 137 -7.40 -14.29 -3.79
N LYS A 138 -7.41 -14.99 -4.94
CA LYS A 138 -7.40 -14.33 -6.25
C LYS A 138 -8.58 -13.40 -6.43
N LYS A 139 -9.80 -13.88 -6.15
CA LYS A 139 -11.01 -13.04 -6.29
C LYS A 139 -10.92 -11.77 -5.44
N MET A 140 -10.58 -11.89 -4.15
CA MET A 140 -10.60 -10.74 -3.24
C MET A 140 -9.45 -9.76 -3.48
N VAL A 141 -8.31 -10.23 -3.99
CA VAL A 141 -7.21 -9.37 -4.44
C VAL A 141 -7.62 -8.61 -5.70
N ASP A 142 -8.24 -9.29 -6.69
CA ASP A 142 -8.75 -8.66 -7.92
C ASP A 142 -9.86 -7.63 -7.58
N ASP A 143 -10.81 -7.97 -6.70
CA ASP A 143 -11.88 -7.06 -6.25
C ASP A 143 -11.35 -5.83 -5.47
N SER A 144 -10.14 -5.92 -4.91
CA SER A 144 -9.49 -4.82 -4.18
C SER A 144 -8.63 -3.92 -5.08
N ASP A 145 -8.54 -4.19 -6.36
CA ASP A 145 -7.70 -3.47 -7.35
C ASP A 145 -6.24 -3.30 -6.85
N TYR A 146 -5.69 -4.39 -6.28
CA TYR A 146 -4.38 -4.38 -5.63
C TYR A 146 -3.25 -4.68 -6.62
N GLY A 147 -3.16 -3.91 -7.70
CA GLY A 147 -2.14 -4.06 -8.73
C GLY A 147 -2.24 -5.40 -9.50
N ARG A 148 -1.16 -5.77 -10.17
CA ARG A 148 -1.09 -7.02 -10.94
C ARG A 148 -0.43 -8.12 -10.13
N MET A 149 -1.23 -9.03 -9.56
CA MET A 149 -0.75 -10.13 -8.73
C MET A 149 -0.78 -11.46 -9.49
N GLU A 150 0.38 -12.15 -9.53
CA GLU A 150 0.49 -13.48 -10.12
C GLU A 150 0.19 -14.56 -9.07
N ILE A 151 -1.11 -14.83 -8.87
CA ILE A 151 -1.60 -15.78 -7.87
C ILE A 151 -1.95 -17.10 -8.56
N THR A 152 -1.12 -18.11 -8.33
CA THR A 152 -1.29 -19.47 -8.83
C THR A 152 -1.26 -20.46 -7.65
N LYS A 153 -1.49 -21.74 -7.93
CA LYS A 153 -1.36 -22.80 -6.91
C LYS A 153 0.05 -22.88 -6.32
N GLU A 154 1.05 -22.57 -7.13
CA GLU A 154 2.47 -22.63 -6.77
C GLU A 154 2.94 -21.37 -6.04
N THR A 155 2.25 -20.22 -6.24
CA THR A 155 2.69 -18.93 -5.71
C THR A 155 1.80 -18.39 -4.58
N ILE A 156 0.72 -19.07 -4.23
CA ILE A 156 -0.33 -18.61 -3.29
C ILE A 156 0.21 -18.05 -1.97
N ASP A 157 1.28 -18.62 -1.44
CA ASP A 157 1.87 -18.25 -0.17
C ASP A 157 3.12 -17.36 -0.29
N ARG A 158 3.44 -16.86 -1.51
CA ARG A 158 4.67 -16.09 -1.74
C ARG A 158 4.60 -15.05 -2.85
N PHE A 159 3.49 -14.96 -3.61
CA PHE A 159 3.36 -14.06 -4.76
C PHE A 159 3.66 -12.58 -4.45
N TRP A 160 3.53 -12.16 -3.19
CA TRP A 160 3.83 -10.79 -2.76
C TRP A 160 5.31 -10.57 -2.37
N LEU A 161 6.10 -11.64 -2.25
CA LEU A 161 7.49 -11.62 -1.78
C LEU A 161 8.49 -11.70 -2.92
N TRP A 162 8.18 -12.50 -3.96
CA TRP A 162 8.99 -12.70 -5.15
C TRP A 162 8.16 -13.19 -6.33
N GLY A 163 8.76 -13.17 -7.53
CA GLY A 163 8.08 -13.48 -8.78
C GLY A 163 7.65 -12.22 -9.55
N ASN A 164 6.57 -12.33 -10.31
CA ASN A 164 6.16 -11.32 -11.28
C ASN A 164 5.01 -10.41 -10.82
N SER A 165 4.56 -10.54 -9.57
CA SER A 165 3.56 -9.63 -9.00
C SER A 165 4.13 -8.21 -8.92
N ARG A 166 3.32 -7.22 -9.30
CA ARG A 166 3.74 -5.81 -9.29
C ARG A 166 2.59 -4.93 -8.82
N ILE A 167 2.95 -3.91 -8.05
CA ILE A 167 2.07 -2.82 -7.65
C ILE A 167 2.85 -1.51 -7.76
N THR A 168 2.25 -0.49 -8.32
CA THR A 168 2.84 0.84 -8.40
C THR A 168 2.59 1.64 -7.12
N PRO A 169 3.38 2.68 -6.81
CA PRO A 169 3.06 3.60 -5.74
C PRO A 169 1.67 4.25 -5.85
N TRP A 170 1.18 4.53 -7.07
CA TRP A 170 -0.17 5.03 -7.28
C TRP A 170 -1.25 3.99 -6.93
N GLU A 171 -1.08 2.73 -7.31
CA GLU A 171 -2.00 1.66 -6.92
C GLU A 171 -2.00 1.44 -5.41
N GLN A 172 -0.83 1.54 -4.74
CA GLN A 172 -0.74 1.52 -3.27
C GLN A 172 -1.48 2.71 -2.63
N MET A 173 -1.36 3.92 -3.20
CA MET A 173 -2.08 5.11 -2.72
C MET A 173 -3.60 4.90 -2.86
N ASN A 174 -4.06 4.37 -3.98
CA ASN A 174 -5.46 4.08 -4.22
C ASN A 174 -6.00 3.03 -3.24
N PHE A 175 -5.22 1.97 -3.00
CA PHE A 175 -5.55 0.95 -2.01
C PHE A 175 -5.68 1.55 -0.60
N ILE A 176 -4.72 2.38 -0.14
CA ILE A 176 -4.77 3.02 1.18
C ILE A 176 -5.94 4.00 1.29
N LEU A 177 -6.27 4.73 0.22
CA LEU A 177 -7.43 5.62 0.18
C LEU A 177 -8.75 4.83 0.34
N HIS A 178 -8.91 3.73 -0.39
CA HIS A 178 -10.08 2.87 -0.28
C HIS A 178 -10.14 2.17 1.08
N PHE A 179 -9.01 1.73 1.61
CA PHE A 179 -8.90 1.16 2.96
C PHE A 179 -9.30 2.18 4.04
N TYR A 180 -8.78 3.41 3.98
CA TYR A 180 -9.12 4.47 4.93
C TYR A 180 -10.59 4.84 4.87
N THR A 181 -11.15 5.02 3.66
CA THR A 181 -12.54 5.48 3.44
C THR A 181 -13.57 4.34 3.46
N ASN A 182 -13.17 3.11 3.81
CA ASN A 182 -14.02 1.90 3.84
C ASN A 182 -14.72 1.62 2.51
N LYS A 183 -14.04 1.85 1.40
CA LYS A 183 -14.54 1.56 0.05
C LYS A 183 -14.10 0.19 -0.47
N LEU A 184 -13.25 -0.52 0.26
CA LEU A 184 -12.96 -1.93 -0.01
C LEU A 184 -14.18 -2.78 0.39
N GLN A 185 -14.37 -3.92 -0.29
CA GLN A 185 -15.54 -4.81 -0.04
C GLN A 185 -15.30 -5.72 1.18
N PHE A 186 -15.02 -5.11 2.33
CA PHE A 186 -14.80 -5.80 3.61
C PHE A 186 -15.74 -5.25 4.68
N THR A 187 -16.10 -6.10 5.64
CA THR A 187 -16.89 -5.70 6.80
C THR A 187 -16.20 -4.58 7.57
N GLN A 188 -16.96 -3.54 7.97
CA GLN A 188 -16.45 -2.40 8.70
C GLN A 188 -15.63 -2.81 9.93
N ALA A 189 -16.12 -3.79 10.70
CA ALA A 189 -15.43 -4.28 11.89
C ALA A 189 -14.04 -4.85 11.58
N ASN A 190 -13.88 -5.57 10.46
CA ASN A 190 -12.60 -6.11 10.01
C ASN A 190 -11.65 -4.99 9.56
N VAL A 191 -12.17 -3.99 8.84
CA VAL A 191 -11.37 -2.81 8.45
C VAL A 191 -10.89 -2.04 9.68
N ASP A 192 -11.76 -1.78 10.65
CA ASP A 192 -11.41 -1.05 11.88
C ASP A 192 -10.39 -1.82 12.72
N LEU A 193 -10.52 -3.15 12.77
CA LEU A 193 -9.56 -4.00 13.45
C LEU A 193 -8.18 -3.88 12.79
N VAL A 194 -8.08 -4.01 11.47
CA VAL A 194 -6.79 -3.91 10.76
C VAL A 194 -6.21 -2.49 10.87
N LYS A 195 -7.03 -1.42 10.86
CA LYS A 195 -6.58 -0.05 11.14
C LYS A 195 -5.92 0.08 12.52
N LYS A 196 -6.41 -0.61 13.55
CA LYS A 196 -5.78 -0.64 14.89
C LYS A 196 -4.46 -1.40 14.87
N LEU A 197 -4.37 -2.51 14.15
CA LEU A 197 -3.19 -3.37 14.11
C LEU A 197 -1.98 -2.71 13.43
N ILE A 198 -2.20 -1.74 12.55
CA ILE A 198 -1.13 -1.04 11.82
C ILE A 198 -0.71 0.28 12.46
N ILE A 199 -1.09 0.56 13.71
CA ILE A 199 -0.58 1.73 14.45
C ILE A 199 0.92 1.56 14.66
N LEU A 200 1.71 2.51 14.18
CA LEU A 200 3.17 2.56 14.34
C LEU A 200 3.59 3.41 15.53
N LYS A 201 2.90 4.54 15.72
CA LYS A 201 3.10 5.46 16.84
C LYS A 201 1.85 6.31 17.02
N GLN A 202 1.56 6.71 18.27
CA GLN A 202 0.47 7.62 18.55
C GLN A 202 0.79 8.51 19.75
N THR A 203 0.21 9.71 19.74
CA THR A 203 0.19 10.66 20.86
C THR A 203 -1.25 11.15 21.06
N ASP A 204 -1.46 12.11 21.95
CA ASP A 204 -2.78 12.74 22.09
C ASP A 204 -3.16 13.63 20.91
N LYS A 205 -2.16 14.04 20.09
CA LYS A 205 -2.35 14.97 18.95
C LYS A 205 -2.48 14.26 17.62
N TRP A 206 -1.81 13.10 17.43
CA TRP A 206 -1.75 12.42 16.15
C TRP A 206 -1.62 10.90 16.28
N ILE A 207 -2.04 10.21 15.23
CA ILE A 207 -1.89 8.76 15.10
C ILE A 207 -1.25 8.43 13.76
N PHE A 208 -0.07 7.84 13.82
CA PHE A 208 0.69 7.39 12.65
C PHE A 208 0.48 5.91 12.42
N ARG A 209 -0.11 5.56 11.29
CA ARG A 209 -0.41 4.18 10.90
C ARG A 209 0.28 3.82 9.61
N GLY A 210 0.70 2.57 9.50
CA GLY A 210 1.28 2.07 8.25
C GLY A 210 1.86 0.69 8.34
N LYS A 211 2.29 0.21 7.19
CA LYS A 211 2.98 -1.08 7.07
C LYS A 211 4.23 -0.95 6.21
N THR A 212 5.34 -1.39 6.76
CA THR A 212 6.59 -1.52 6.03
C THR A 212 6.59 -2.74 5.13
N GLY A 213 7.28 -2.64 4.00
CA GLY A 213 7.65 -3.77 3.15
C GLY A 213 9.14 -3.77 2.84
N MET A 214 9.72 -4.94 2.63
CA MET A 214 11.07 -5.11 2.10
C MET A 214 11.18 -6.44 1.38
N THR A 215 11.81 -6.41 0.22
CA THR A 215 12.18 -7.60 -0.56
C THR A 215 13.41 -7.29 -1.42
N VAL A 216 13.93 -8.30 -2.09
CA VAL A 216 14.93 -8.14 -3.15
C VAL A 216 14.26 -8.35 -4.49
N GLN A 217 14.46 -7.41 -5.42
CA GLN A 217 13.98 -7.49 -6.78
C GLN A 217 15.09 -7.02 -7.71
N ASP A 218 15.40 -7.82 -8.74
CA ASP A 218 16.39 -7.50 -9.77
C ASP A 218 17.78 -7.11 -9.19
N GLY A 219 18.20 -7.79 -8.11
CA GLY A 219 19.48 -7.56 -7.44
C GLY A 219 19.54 -6.28 -6.56
N LYS A 220 18.40 -5.67 -6.27
CA LYS A 220 18.30 -4.49 -5.41
C LYS A 220 17.36 -4.74 -4.22
N ASN A 221 17.65 -4.08 -3.10
CA ASN A 221 16.67 -3.94 -2.03
C ASN A 221 15.52 -3.06 -2.51
N ILE A 222 14.28 -3.51 -2.37
CA ILE A 222 13.06 -2.71 -2.58
C ILE A 222 12.36 -2.55 -1.24
N GLY A 223 12.08 -1.30 -0.88
CA GLY A 223 11.44 -0.94 0.38
C GLY A 223 10.15 -0.16 0.21
N TRP A 224 9.29 -0.30 1.20
CA TRP A 224 8.02 0.40 1.28
C TRP A 224 7.72 0.89 2.70
N LEU A 225 7.04 2.00 2.78
CA LEU A 225 6.14 2.33 3.87
C LEU A 225 4.89 2.97 3.28
N ILE A 226 3.71 2.38 3.60
CA ILE A 226 2.41 2.88 3.14
C ILE A 226 1.49 3.05 4.34
N GLY A 227 0.62 4.05 4.31
CA GLY A 227 -0.29 4.28 5.42
C GLY A 227 -0.87 5.68 5.45
N TYR A 228 -1.15 6.16 6.66
CA TYR A 228 -1.70 7.48 6.88
C TYR A 228 -1.38 8.03 8.27
N LEU A 229 -1.38 9.37 8.34
CA LEU A 229 -1.27 10.16 9.56
C LEU A 229 -2.61 10.87 9.80
N GLU A 230 -3.18 10.70 10.98
CA GLU A 230 -4.33 11.48 11.45
C GLU A 230 -3.82 12.53 12.43
N GLU A 231 -4.04 13.80 12.11
CA GLU A 231 -3.57 14.92 12.92
C GLU A 231 -4.45 16.15 12.74
N ASN A 232 -4.82 16.81 13.85
CA ASN A 232 -5.56 18.09 13.84
C ASN A 232 -6.84 18.07 12.98
N GLY A 233 -7.57 16.94 12.96
CA GLY A 233 -8.80 16.77 12.17
C GLY A 233 -8.56 16.68 10.66
N ASN A 234 -7.32 16.43 10.22
CA ASN A 234 -6.96 16.10 8.86
C ASN A 234 -6.36 14.71 8.77
N VAL A 235 -6.30 14.17 7.56
CA VAL A 235 -5.68 12.88 7.24
C VAL A 235 -4.74 13.04 6.07
N TRP A 236 -3.53 12.56 6.26
CA TRP A 236 -2.46 12.57 5.28
C TRP A 236 -2.15 11.13 4.88
N LEU A 237 -2.62 10.71 3.70
CA LEU A 237 -2.27 9.41 3.15
C LEU A 237 -0.88 9.48 2.52
N TYR A 238 -0.08 8.44 2.69
CA TYR A 238 1.26 8.45 2.14
C TYR A 238 1.71 7.10 1.60
N VAL A 239 2.56 7.14 0.58
CA VAL A 239 3.28 6.02 0.03
C VAL A 239 4.73 6.42 -0.20
N CYS A 240 5.63 5.75 0.49
CA CYS A 240 7.07 5.85 0.28
C CYS A 240 7.59 4.54 -0.31
N ASN A 241 8.20 4.62 -1.49
CA ASN A 241 8.90 3.51 -2.12
C ASN A 241 10.37 3.86 -2.32
N MET A 242 11.27 2.94 -2.01
CA MET A 242 12.70 3.16 -2.15
C MET A 242 13.45 1.93 -2.62
N GLU A 243 14.66 2.15 -3.15
CA GLU A 243 15.60 1.11 -3.52
C GLU A 243 17.05 1.46 -3.13
N SER A 244 17.85 0.43 -2.92
CA SER A 244 19.32 0.54 -2.75
C SER A 244 20.04 -0.70 -3.29
N GLY A 245 21.37 -0.62 -3.38
CA GLY A 245 22.21 -1.81 -3.50
C GLY A 245 22.08 -2.74 -2.29
N LEU A 246 22.48 -3.99 -2.42
CA LEU A 246 22.40 -5.00 -1.36
C LEU A 246 23.39 -4.76 -0.20
N ASP A 247 24.41 -3.96 -0.42
CA ASP A 247 25.44 -3.55 0.54
C ASP A 247 24.95 -2.58 1.62
N ASN A 248 23.80 -1.91 1.39
CA ASN A 248 23.23 -0.90 2.29
C ASN A 248 22.05 -1.43 3.13
N THR A 249 22.01 -2.70 3.50
CA THR A 249 20.80 -3.35 4.02
C THR A 249 20.33 -2.76 5.36
N GLU A 250 21.21 -2.49 6.33
CA GLU A 250 20.77 -2.01 7.66
C GLU A 250 20.23 -0.58 7.59
N LYS A 251 20.99 0.34 6.99
CA LYS A 251 20.54 1.73 6.78
C LYS A 251 19.26 1.80 5.94
N PHE A 252 19.11 0.87 4.98
CA PHE A 252 17.91 0.71 4.18
C PHE A 252 16.68 0.28 5.01
N LYS A 253 16.85 -0.58 6.01
CA LYS A 253 15.75 -0.95 6.91
C LYS A 253 15.22 0.25 7.69
N GLU A 254 16.11 1.14 8.13
CA GLU A 254 15.76 2.36 8.84
C GLU A 254 15.08 3.38 7.92
N SER A 255 15.58 3.54 6.68
CA SER A 255 15.06 4.52 5.71
C SER A 255 13.57 4.38 5.45
N ARG A 256 13.04 3.16 5.47
CA ARG A 256 11.60 2.90 5.18
C ARG A 256 10.66 3.72 6.07
N ARG A 257 11.05 3.95 7.32
CA ARG A 257 10.27 4.73 8.29
C ARG A 257 10.83 6.15 8.43
N GLY A 258 12.14 6.28 8.52
CA GLY A 258 12.82 7.55 8.75
C GLY A 258 12.50 8.61 7.71
N ILE A 259 12.49 8.27 6.41
CA ILE A 259 12.15 9.21 5.34
C ILE A 259 10.74 9.79 5.54
N THR A 260 9.74 8.94 5.82
CA THR A 260 8.35 9.39 6.03
C THR A 260 8.23 10.30 7.26
N GLU A 261 8.90 9.95 8.37
CA GLU A 261 8.90 10.78 9.58
C GLU A 261 9.59 12.14 9.33
N MET A 262 10.69 12.17 8.56
CA MET A 262 11.36 13.40 8.17
C MET A 262 10.48 14.28 7.29
N VAL A 263 9.77 13.70 6.32
CA VAL A 263 8.78 14.42 5.48
C VAL A 263 7.74 15.07 6.37
N PHE A 264 7.10 14.33 7.26
CA PHE A 264 6.06 14.88 8.13
C PHE A 264 6.59 15.98 9.05
N LYS A 265 7.75 15.78 9.68
CA LYS A 265 8.39 16.81 10.54
C LYS A 265 8.73 18.08 9.75
N SER A 266 9.20 17.95 8.50
CA SER A 266 9.51 19.11 7.64
C SER A 266 8.28 19.93 7.28
N MET A 267 7.08 19.34 7.39
CA MET A 267 5.79 19.98 7.15
C MET A 267 5.14 20.53 8.44
N GLY A 268 5.83 20.44 9.60
CA GLY A 268 5.25 20.79 10.89
C GLY A 268 4.21 19.80 11.40
N LEU A 269 4.21 18.57 10.85
CA LEU A 269 3.38 17.47 11.29
C LEU A 269 4.15 16.55 12.25
N MET A 270 3.44 15.77 13.07
CA MET A 270 4.03 14.91 14.10
C MET A 270 4.86 15.66 15.15
N GLU A 271 4.49 16.90 15.47
CA GLU A 271 5.10 17.65 16.58
C GLU A 271 4.71 17.04 17.93
N GLU A 272 5.69 16.98 18.86
CA GLU A 272 5.51 16.40 20.21
C GLU A 272 4.72 17.31 21.17
#